data_38e70ec265197f18ee1831ae60f0340d
#
_entry.id   38e70ec265197f18ee1831ae60f0340d
#
_cell.length_a   1.000
_cell.length_b   1.000
_cell.length_c   1.000
_cell.angle_alpha   90.00
_cell.angle_beta   90.00
_cell.angle_gamma   90.00
#
_symmetry.space_group_name_H-M   'P 1'
#
loop_
_entity.id
_entity.type
_entity.pdbx_description
1 polymer ?
#
loop_
_entity_poly.entity_id
_entity_poly.type
_entity_poly.pdbx_seq_one_letter_code
_entity_poly.pdbx_strand_id
1 'polypeptide(L)'
;LAALVFLVTIITLNRRMSAIQRSGIQVSILMINREGRAVYINDMEFQLTEAAIETLSVLAEARMDDEVLTGVQLEAVISGRSEADCEEAAGATRVKRLRDALGNQLVSELLVKTIARRGYVLAVGKDAIRMV
;
A
#
# COMPACT_ATOMS: atom_id res chain seq x y z
N LEU A 1 -4.11 -14.05 -36.09
CA LEU A 1 -3.48 -12.73 -35.86
C LEU A 1 -3.99 -12.08 -34.57
N ALA A 2 -5.30 -12.06 -34.34
CA ALA A 2 -5.88 -11.48 -33.11
C ALA A 2 -5.43 -12.25 -31.84
N ALA A 3 -5.33 -13.56 -31.90
CA ALA A 3 -4.89 -14.39 -30.77
C ALA A 3 -3.42 -14.14 -30.41
N LEU A 4 -2.57 -13.90 -31.40
CA LEU A 4 -1.15 -13.58 -31.16
C LEU A 4 -0.96 -12.22 -30.50
N VAL A 5 -1.71 -11.20 -30.92
CA VAL A 5 -1.68 -9.86 -30.31
C VAL A 5 -2.14 -9.92 -28.87
N PHE A 6 -3.20 -10.68 -28.58
CA PHE A 6 -3.73 -10.86 -27.23
C PHE A 6 -2.70 -11.55 -26.32
N LEU A 7 -2.02 -12.58 -26.80
CA LEU A 7 -0.99 -13.30 -26.05
C LEU A 7 0.19 -12.39 -25.71
N VAL A 8 0.66 -11.59 -26.67
CA VAL A 8 1.76 -10.64 -26.46
C VAL A 8 1.37 -9.60 -25.41
N THR A 9 0.14 -9.10 -25.42
CA THR A 9 -0.35 -8.15 -24.43
C THR A 9 -0.34 -8.75 -23.03
N ILE A 10 -0.80 -9.98 -22.85
CA ILE A 10 -0.78 -10.68 -21.56
C ILE A 10 0.64 -10.87 -21.05
N ILE A 11 1.56 -11.30 -21.89
CA ILE A 11 2.96 -11.50 -21.53
C ILE A 11 3.60 -10.18 -21.10
N THR A 12 3.31 -9.08 -21.80
CA THR A 12 3.84 -7.75 -21.46
C THR A 12 3.33 -7.29 -20.10
N LEU A 13 2.04 -7.48 -19.81
CA LEU A 13 1.44 -7.14 -18.52
C LEU A 13 2.05 -7.98 -17.39
N ASN A 14 2.21 -9.28 -17.59
CA ASN A 14 2.85 -10.16 -16.61
C ASN A 14 4.29 -9.78 -16.34
N ARG A 15 5.04 -9.38 -17.35
CA ARG A 15 6.42 -8.92 -17.21
C ARG A 15 6.49 -7.62 -16.41
N ARG A 16 5.57 -6.68 -16.62
CA ARG A 16 5.51 -5.43 -15.85
C ARG A 16 5.23 -5.69 -14.38
N MET A 17 4.28 -6.56 -14.08
CA MET A 17 3.99 -6.94 -12.69
C MET A 17 5.18 -7.65 -12.04
N SER A 18 5.83 -8.56 -12.77
CA SER A 18 7.03 -9.25 -12.27
C SER A 18 8.20 -8.29 -12.04
N ALA A 19 8.38 -7.28 -12.90
CA ALA A 19 9.43 -6.27 -12.74
C ALA A 19 9.19 -5.41 -11.49
N ILE A 20 7.94 -5.02 -11.20
CA ILE A 20 7.58 -4.29 -9.99
C ILE A 20 7.86 -5.13 -8.76
N GLN A 21 7.55 -6.42 -8.79
CA GLN A 21 7.79 -7.34 -7.68
C GLN A 21 9.28 -7.64 -7.48
N ARG A 22 10.07 -7.63 -8.55
CA ARG A 22 11.51 -7.96 -8.51
C ARG A 22 12.41 -6.78 -8.14
N SER A 23 11.90 -5.56 -8.19
CA SER A 23 12.71 -4.36 -7.91
C SER A 23 13.06 -4.18 -6.44
N GLY A 24 12.77 -5.16 -5.56
CA GLY A 24 13.08 -5.10 -4.14
C GLY A 24 12.59 -6.34 -3.39
N ILE A 25 12.27 -6.17 -2.11
CA ILE A 25 11.74 -7.26 -1.28
C ILE A 25 10.38 -7.68 -1.82
N GLN A 26 10.29 -8.94 -2.25
CA GLN A 26 9.03 -9.49 -2.70
C GLN A 26 8.15 -9.81 -1.49
N VAL A 27 7.02 -9.12 -1.38
CA VAL A 27 6.08 -9.35 -0.28
C VAL A 27 5.13 -10.48 -0.66
N SER A 28 5.32 -11.63 -0.05
CA SER A 28 4.47 -12.80 -0.24
C SER A 28 3.26 -12.79 0.68
N ILE A 29 3.42 -12.27 1.90
CA ILE A 29 2.37 -12.16 2.90
C ILE A 29 2.52 -10.82 3.63
N LEU A 30 1.41 -10.08 3.69
CA LEU A 30 1.30 -8.89 4.52
C LEU A 30 0.16 -9.14 5.50
N MET A 31 0.50 -9.39 6.75
CA MET A 31 -0.47 -9.63 7.82
C MET A 31 -0.52 -8.43 8.75
N ILE A 32 -1.71 -7.86 8.92
CA ILE A 32 -1.93 -6.68 9.75
C ILE A 32 -2.76 -7.07 10.96
N ASN A 33 -2.16 -6.96 12.15
CA ASN A 33 -2.83 -7.18 13.43
C ASN A 33 -3.09 -5.82 14.08
N ARG A 34 -4.32 -5.32 13.99
CA ARG A 34 -4.70 -3.99 14.49
C ARG A 34 -4.68 -3.94 16.01
N GLU A 35 -5.14 -4.98 16.68
CA GLU A 35 -5.18 -5.03 18.15
C GLU A 35 -3.78 -5.05 18.75
N GLY A 36 -2.88 -5.85 18.18
CA GLY A 36 -1.50 -5.95 18.62
C GLY A 36 -0.59 -4.84 18.09
N ARG A 37 -1.10 -3.97 17.23
CA ARG A 37 -0.32 -2.91 16.54
C ARG A 37 0.93 -3.44 15.88
N ALA A 38 0.81 -4.62 15.30
CA ALA A 38 1.91 -5.31 14.63
C ALA A 38 1.59 -5.56 13.17
N VAL A 39 2.60 -5.49 12.33
CA VAL A 39 2.51 -5.92 10.94
C VAL A 39 3.60 -6.93 10.67
N TYR A 40 3.24 -7.98 9.96
CA TYR A 40 4.17 -9.02 9.53
C TYR A 40 4.33 -8.92 8.02
N ILE A 41 5.55 -8.63 7.60
CA ILE A 41 5.91 -8.59 6.17
C ILE A 41 6.79 -9.79 5.93
N ASN A 42 6.23 -10.80 5.26
CA ASN A 42 6.82 -12.13 5.17
C ASN A 42 7.07 -12.67 6.59
N ASP A 43 8.32 -12.92 6.96
CA ASP A 43 8.68 -13.43 8.29
C ASP A 43 9.13 -12.34 9.27
N MET A 44 9.09 -11.07 8.85
CA MET A 44 9.54 -9.95 9.66
C MET A 44 8.38 -9.27 10.37
N GLU A 45 8.53 -9.08 11.68
CA GLU A 45 7.55 -8.38 12.50
C GLU A 45 7.97 -6.93 12.72
N PHE A 46 7.00 -6.01 12.58
CA PHE A 46 7.18 -4.60 12.87
C PHE A 46 6.12 -4.16 13.87
N GLN A 47 6.55 -3.53 14.95
CA GLN A 47 5.63 -2.88 15.90
C GLN A 47 5.38 -1.45 15.43
N LEU A 48 4.11 -1.10 15.28
CA LEU A 48 3.70 0.22 14.80
C LEU A 48 2.92 0.97 15.88
N THR A 49 2.92 2.30 15.75
CA THR A 49 2.01 3.12 16.55
C THR A 49 0.58 2.90 16.08
N GLU A 50 -0.38 3.27 16.89
CA GLU A 50 -1.80 3.19 16.54
C GLU A 50 -2.10 3.97 15.25
N ALA A 51 -1.55 5.18 15.12
CA ALA A 51 -1.73 6.00 13.92
C ALA A 51 -1.13 5.35 12.67
N ALA A 52 0.05 4.73 12.79
CA ALA A 52 0.70 4.05 11.67
C ALA A 52 -0.08 2.81 11.24
N ILE A 53 -0.57 2.02 12.19
CA ILE A 53 -1.34 0.81 11.87
C ILE A 53 -2.69 1.15 11.23
N GLU A 54 -3.32 2.25 11.64
CA GLU A 54 -4.54 2.75 11.00
C GLU A 54 -4.29 3.15 9.55
N THR A 55 -3.23 3.89 9.31
CA THR A 55 -2.84 4.30 7.96
C THR A 55 -2.60 3.09 7.06
N LEU A 56 -1.84 2.11 7.55
CA LEU A 56 -1.57 0.88 6.82
C LEU A 56 -2.85 0.09 6.55
N SER A 57 -3.74 -0.01 7.53
CA SER A 57 -5.00 -0.74 7.40
C SER A 57 -5.91 -0.13 6.35
N VAL A 58 -6.02 1.20 6.31
CA VAL A 58 -6.84 1.90 5.31
C VAL A 58 -6.26 1.70 3.91
N LEU A 59 -4.94 1.79 3.77
CA LEU A 59 -4.27 1.54 2.49
C LEU A 59 -4.44 0.08 2.04
N ALA A 60 -4.42 -0.87 2.97
CA ALA A 60 -4.63 -2.29 2.67
C ALA A 60 -6.05 -2.55 2.18
N GLU A 61 -7.04 -1.98 2.85
CA GLU A 61 -8.44 -2.09 2.43
C GLU A 61 -8.67 -1.49 1.05
N ALA A 62 -8.09 -0.32 0.79
CA ALA A 62 -8.15 0.32 -0.53
C ALA A 62 -7.50 -0.57 -1.60
N ARG A 63 -6.36 -1.19 -1.28
CA ARG A 63 -5.70 -2.10 -2.22
C ARG A 63 -6.56 -3.30 -2.56
N MET A 64 -7.27 -3.86 -1.58
CA MET A 64 -8.18 -4.97 -1.81
C MET A 64 -9.37 -4.57 -2.70
N ASP A 65 -9.77 -3.30 -2.65
CA ASP A 65 -10.85 -2.74 -3.47
C ASP A 65 -10.36 -2.14 -4.80
N ASP A 66 -9.09 -2.32 -5.14
CA ASP A 66 -8.45 -1.74 -6.33
C ASP A 66 -8.49 -0.21 -6.38
N GLU A 67 -8.45 0.44 -5.24
CA GLU A 67 -8.49 1.89 -5.13
C GLU A 67 -7.11 2.46 -4.81
N VAL A 68 -6.85 3.64 -5.37
CA VAL A 68 -5.70 4.50 -5.04
C VAL A 68 -6.25 5.68 -4.25
N LEU A 69 -5.72 5.95 -3.07
CA LEU A 69 -6.20 7.03 -2.22
C LEU A 69 -5.31 8.26 -2.33
N THR A 70 -5.94 9.42 -2.52
CA THR A 70 -5.24 10.71 -2.38
C THR A 70 -4.97 10.96 -0.90
N GLY A 71 -4.08 11.91 -0.58
CA GLY A 71 -3.86 12.30 0.81
C GLY A 71 -5.12 12.83 1.47
N VAL A 72 -5.95 13.58 0.74
CA VAL A 72 -7.24 14.07 1.23
C VAL A 72 -8.16 12.90 1.58
N GLN A 73 -8.29 11.93 0.70
CA GLN A 73 -9.14 10.76 0.93
C GLN A 73 -8.66 9.93 2.11
N LEU A 74 -7.36 9.71 2.21
CA LEU A 74 -6.75 8.98 3.32
C LEU A 74 -7.03 9.67 4.66
N GLU A 75 -6.80 10.99 4.72
CA GLU A 75 -7.06 11.77 5.92
C GLU A 75 -8.54 11.76 6.30
N ALA A 76 -9.43 11.89 5.32
CA ALA A 76 -10.88 11.86 5.55
C ALA A 76 -11.33 10.54 6.18
N VAL A 77 -10.85 9.42 5.66
CA VAL A 77 -11.20 8.09 6.19
C VAL A 77 -10.71 7.92 7.63
N ILE A 78 -9.45 8.29 7.90
CA ILE A 78 -8.84 8.08 9.21
C ILE A 78 -9.41 9.03 10.25
N SER A 79 -9.56 10.32 9.92
CA SER A 79 -10.05 11.33 10.86
C SER A 79 -11.57 11.33 11.03
N GLY A 80 -12.30 10.73 10.10
CA GLY A 80 -13.77 10.76 10.09
C GLY A 80 -14.36 12.08 9.62
N ARG A 81 -13.53 13.02 9.14
CA ARG A 81 -13.98 14.30 8.60
C ARG A 81 -14.30 14.18 7.12
N SER A 82 -15.04 15.15 6.57
CA SER A 82 -15.32 15.19 5.13
C SER A 82 -14.06 15.56 4.36
N GLU A 83 -13.99 15.17 3.10
CA GLU A 83 -12.86 15.51 2.23
C GLU A 83 -12.65 17.03 2.11
N ALA A 84 -13.75 17.80 2.13
CA ALA A 84 -13.71 19.26 2.07
C ALA A 84 -12.96 19.88 3.25
N ASP A 85 -12.93 19.19 4.41
CA ASP A 85 -12.27 19.66 5.63
C ASP A 85 -10.86 19.09 5.80
N CYS A 86 -10.37 18.34 4.83
CA CYS A 86 -9.06 17.70 4.88
C CYS A 86 -8.09 18.32 3.88
N GLU A 87 -6.80 18.26 4.21
CA GLU A 87 -5.73 18.76 3.34
C GLU A 87 -4.89 17.59 2.83
N GLU A 88 -4.39 17.74 1.61
CA GLU A 88 -3.50 16.74 1.00
C GLU A 88 -2.23 16.53 1.84
N ALA A 89 -1.69 17.60 2.41
CA ALA A 89 -0.50 17.55 3.26
C ALA A 89 -0.70 16.71 4.53
N ALA A 90 -1.91 16.66 5.07
CA ALA A 90 -2.22 15.85 6.25
C ALA A 90 -2.10 14.35 5.94
N GLY A 91 -2.64 13.93 4.81
CA GLY A 91 -2.50 12.55 4.34
C GLY A 91 -1.06 12.19 4.00
N ALA A 92 -0.34 13.09 3.35
CA ALA A 92 1.08 12.91 3.05
C ALA A 92 1.92 12.71 4.33
N THR A 93 1.60 13.45 5.38
CA THR A 93 2.26 13.30 6.69
C THR A 93 2.00 11.92 7.29
N ARG A 94 0.78 11.41 7.19
CA ARG A 94 0.45 10.06 7.66
C ARG A 94 1.25 8.99 6.92
N VAL A 95 1.37 9.11 5.62
CA VAL A 95 2.17 8.19 4.79
C VAL A 95 3.66 8.26 5.18
N LYS A 96 4.18 9.47 5.37
CA LYS A 96 5.57 9.66 5.81
C LYS A 96 5.82 8.99 7.16
N ARG A 97 4.93 9.18 8.13
CA ARG A 97 5.05 8.56 9.45
C ARG A 97 4.98 7.04 9.38
N LEU A 98 4.14 6.50 8.52
CA LEU A 98 4.08 5.05 8.29
C LEU A 98 5.41 4.55 7.71
N ARG A 99 5.95 5.22 6.71
CA ARG A 99 7.25 4.87 6.11
C ARG A 99 8.36 4.91 7.15
N ASP A 100 8.38 5.95 7.98
CA ASP A 100 9.38 6.10 9.05
C ASP A 100 9.23 4.99 10.09
N ALA A 101 8.02 4.62 10.44
CA ALA A 101 7.75 3.54 11.40
C ALA A 101 8.21 2.17 10.91
N LEU A 102 8.21 1.94 9.61
CA LEU A 102 8.72 0.71 9.01
C LEU A 102 10.25 0.65 9.01
N GLY A 103 10.92 1.77 9.25
CA GLY A 103 12.34 1.88 9.60
C GLY A 103 13.34 1.56 8.52
N ASN A 104 13.03 0.65 7.62
CA ASN A 104 13.90 0.28 6.52
C ASN A 104 13.41 0.98 5.25
N GLN A 105 14.24 1.89 4.74
CA GLN A 105 13.90 2.67 3.56
C GLN A 105 13.50 1.80 2.37
N LEU A 106 14.16 0.67 2.19
CA LEU A 106 13.84 -0.27 1.12
C LEU A 106 12.44 -0.85 1.28
N VAL A 107 12.10 -1.31 2.48
CA VAL A 107 10.77 -1.88 2.78
C VAL A 107 9.69 -0.80 2.65
N SER A 108 9.92 0.39 3.21
CA SER A 108 8.93 1.46 3.22
C SER A 108 8.63 1.99 1.81
N GLU A 109 9.65 2.19 1.00
CA GLU A 109 9.49 2.68 -0.37
C GLU A 109 8.87 1.65 -1.30
N LEU A 110 9.13 0.36 -1.07
CA LEU A 110 8.58 -0.71 -1.88
C LEU A 110 7.16 -1.07 -1.48
N LEU A 111 6.84 -0.97 -0.20
CA LEU A 111 5.51 -1.31 0.30
C LEU A 111 4.50 -0.21 0.00
N VAL A 112 4.84 1.04 0.32
CA VAL A 112 3.94 2.18 0.14
C VAL A 112 4.41 3.03 -1.03
N LYS A 113 3.70 2.95 -2.15
CA LYS A 113 4.04 3.67 -3.38
C LYS A 113 3.24 4.95 -3.51
N THR A 114 3.90 5.99 -3.98
CA THR A 114 3.26 7.23 -4.42
C THR A 114 3.08 7.15 -5.94
N ILE A 115 1.85 7.28 -6.39
CA ILE A 115 1.54 7.34 -7.82
C ILE A 115 1.31 8.80 -8.17
N ALA A 116 2.15 9.35 -9.05
CA ALA A 116 2.10 10.74 -9.43
C ALA A 116 0.70 11.15 -9.88
N ARG A 117 0.17 12.22 -9.29
CA ARG A 117 -1.15 12.81 -9.58
C ARG A 117 -2.35 11.91 -9.22
N ARG A 118 -2.14 10.75 -8.58
CA ARG A 118 -3.23 9.83 -8.24
C ARG A 118 -3.33 9.57 -6.74
N GLY A 119 -2.21 9.44 -6.06
CA GLY A 119 -2.19 9.22 -4.61
C GLY A 119 -1.28 8.10 -4.18
N TYR A 120 -1.72 7.35 -3.17
CA TYR A 120 -0.93 6.32 -2.49
C TYR A 120 -1.58 4.96 -2.63
N VAL A 121 -0.75 3.93 -2.74
CA VAL A 121 -1.20 2.54 -2.85
C VAL A 121 -0.17 1.61 -2.23
N LEU A 122 -0.63 0.48 -1.71
CA LEU A 122 0.28 -0.60 -1.30
C LEU A 122 0.68 -1.40 -2.54
N ALA A 123 1.99 -1.57 -2.73
CA ALA A 123 2.55 -2.31 -3.87
C ALA A 123 2.66 -3.79 -3.55
N VAL A 124 1.55 -4.40 -3.13
CA VAL A 124 1.45 -5.84 -2.84
C VAL A 124 0.25 -6.42 -3.57
N GLY A 125 0.28 -7.71 -3.83
CA GLY A 125 -0.87 -8.40 -4.40
C GLY A 125 -2.03 -8.45 -3.40
N LYS A 126 -3.25 -8.33 -3.88
CA LYS A 126 -4.44 -8.41 -3.01
C LYS A 126 -4.47 -9.71 -2.21
N ASP A 127 -4.06 -10.81 -2.84
CA ASP A 127 -4.07 -12.14 -2.23
C ASP A 127 -3.02 -12.29 -1.12
N ALA A 128 -2.05 -11.39 -1.06
CA ALA A 128 -1.01 -11.40 -0.02
C ALA A 128 -1.47 -10.72 1.27
N ILE A 129 -2.54 -9.93 1.23
CA ILE A 129 -3.00 -9.13 2.37
C ILE A 129 -3.88 -9.98 3.29
N ARG A 130 -3.55 -10.00 4.58
CA ARG A 130 -4.33 -10.67 5.63
C ARG A 130 -4.61 -9.68 6.75
N MET A 131 -5.88 -9.40 6.99
CA MET A 131 -6.33 -8.57 8.12
C MET A 131 -6.74 -9.48 9.26
N VAL A 132 -6.13 -9.31 10.41
CA VAL A 132 -6.37 -10.15 11.59
C VAL A 132 -7.08 -9.37 12.68
#